data_e6d40067a2b5da86a3477ad036c87d24
#
_entry.id   e6d40067a2b5da86a3477ad036c87d24
#
_cell.length_a   1.000
_cell.length_b   1.000
_cell.length_c   1.000
_cell.angle_alpha   90.00
_cell.angle_beta   90.00
_cell.angle_gamma   90.00
#
_symmetry.space_group_name_H-M   'P 1'
#
loop_
_entity.id
_entity.type
_entity.pdbx_description
1 polymer ?
#
loop_
_entity_poly.entity_id
_entity_poly.type
_entity_poly.pdbx_seq_one_letter_code
_entity_poly.pdbx_strand_id
1 'polypeptide(L)'
;MKVILTGATGYVGEGVLLECLDNPLIEKVLSVSRRPCGHMHPKLEEYLTEDFMALRAGDPRLQGYDAVFFCAGISSVGKKEEQYKVISHDIPLHFADIVGPRERMTFIYVSGAGNYNHTDQMWVRVKKSTEDALGRKGFRGAYNFRPAIMWRYKGQLHIQKIQYLFWAMYPLVKLFGGWNTMSEVGRAMIAAARDGYPQREIEVQDITTLAGRL
;
A
#
# COMPACT_ATOMS: atom_id res chain seq x y z
N MET A 1 -7.59 -2.83 15.43
CA MET A 1 -6.47 -3.50 14.70
C MET A 1 -5.20 -2.68 14.81
N LYS A 2 -4.04 -3.37 14.81
CA LYS A 2 -2.71 -2.75 14.76
C LYS A 2 -2.12 -3.00 13.39
N VAL A 3 -1.64 -1.97 12.71
CA VAL A 3 -1.12 -2.08 11.35
C VAL A 3 0.30 -1.56 11.22
N ILE A 4 1.12 -2.21 10.39
CA ILE A 4 2.37 -1.66 9.91
C ILE A 4 2.11 -1.01 8.57
N LEU A 5 2.55 0.23 8.37
CA LEU A 5 2.42 0.94 7.12
C LEU A 5 3.79 1.37 6.62
N THR A 6 4.07 1.11 5.34
CA THR A 6 5.28 1.62 4.68
C THR A 6 4.90 2.69 3.66
N GLY A 7 5.83 3.59 3.35
CA GLY A 7 5.61 4.61 2.33
C GLY A 7 4.79 5.81 2.78
N ALA A 8 4.67 6.08 4.08
CA ALA A 8 3.95 7.23 4.66
C ALA A 8 4.44 8.60 4.15
N THR A 9 5.63 8.68 3.58
CA THR A 9 6.19 9.89 2.95
C THR A 9 5.89 9.99 1.46
N GLY A 10 5.03 9.13 0.93
CA GLY A 10 4.58 9.11 -0.46
C GLY A 10 3.08 9.37 -0.56
N TYR A 11 2.61 9.73 -1.77
CA TYR A 11 1.22 10.12 -2.00
C TYR A 11 0.20 9.07 -1.53
N VAL A 12 0.40 7.80 -1.90
CA VAL A 12 -0.55 6.73 -1.51
C VAL A 12 -0.44 6.40 -0.03
N GLY A 13 0.79 6.16 0.45
CA GLY A 13 1.01 5.76 1.83
C GLY A 13 0.58 6.81 2.85
N GLU A 14 0.76 8.10 2.54
CA GLU A 14 0.26 9.18 3.40
C GLU A 14 -1.27 9.21 3.45
N GLY A 15 -1.94 9.09 2.29
CA GLY A 15 -3.41 9.07 2.27
C GLY A 15 -4.00 7.88 3.04
N VAL A 16 -3.39 6.70 2.90
CA VAL A 16 -3.77 5.51 3.69
C VAL A 16 -3.45 5.70 5.17
N LEU A 17 -2.31 6.33 5.52
CA LEU A 17 -1.98 6.66 6.90
C LEU A 17 -3.06 7.52 7.54
N LEU A 18 -3.43 8.62 6.90
CA LEU A 18 -4.45 9.54 7.43
C LEU A 18 -5.79 8.84 7.64
N GLU A 19 -6.24 8.02 6.68
CA GLU A 19 -7.45 7.21 6.86
C GLU A 19 -7.31 6.26 8.07
N CYS A 20 -6.17 5.60 8.24
CA CYS A 20 -5.94 4.73 9.40
C CYS A 20 -5.99 5.48 10.73
N LEU A 21 -5.45 6.71 10.77
CA LEU A 21 -5.44 7.53 11.98
C LEU A 21 -6.85 7.97 12.37
N ASP A 22 -7.66 8.35 11.38
CA ASP A 22 -9.05 8.79 11.59
C ASP A 22 -10.02 7.62 11.86
N ASN A 23 -9.68 6.39 11.43
CA ASN A 23 -10.59 5.25 11.51
C ASN A 23 -10.61 4.61 12.91
N PRO A 24 -11.81 4.44 13.53
CA PRO A 24 -11.92 3.88 14.89
C PRO A 24 -11.52 2.40 14.99
N LEU A 25 -11.51 1.65 13.89
CA LEU A 25 -11.10 0.24 13.86
C LEU A 25 -9.57 0.08 14.00
N ILE A 26 -8.80 1.13 13.75
CA ILE A 26 -7.35 1.13 13.90
C ILE A 26 -6.98 1.68 15.29
N GLU A 27 -6.27 0.88 16.04
CA GLU A 27 -5.77 1.21 17.39
C GLU A 27 -4.36 1.80 17.34
N LYS A 28 -3.54 1.28 16.42
CA LYS A 28 -2.13 1.63 16.30
C LYS A 28 -1.65 1.51 14.86
N VAL A 29 -0.84 2.47 14.44
CA VAL A 29 -0.10 2.45 13.17
C VAL A 29 1.39 2.56 13.49
N LEU A 30 2.19 1.59 13.01
CA LEU A 30 3.64 1.71 12.94
C LEU A 30 4.04 2.12 11.53
N SER A 31 4.48 3.36 11.37
CA SER A 31 5.04 3.83 10.09
C SER A 31 6.50 3.41 9.99
N VAL A 32 6.83 2.50 9.08
CA VAL A 32 8.22 2.14 8.77
C VAL A 32 8.67 2.89 7.53
N SER A 33 9.64 3.78 7.69
CA SER A 33 10.07 4.69 6.63
C SER A 33 11.52 5.16 6.80
N ARG A 34 12.08 5.76 5.72
CA ARG A 34 13.44 6.33 5.76
C ARG A 34 13.49 7.73 6.36
N ARG A 35 12.37 8.41 6.45
CA ARG A 35 12.25 9.79 6.97
C ARG A 35 10.92 9.92 7.71
N PRO A 36 10.83 10.85 8.67
CA PRO A 36 9.57 11.14 9.35
C PRO A 36 8.45 11.48 8.35
N CYS A 37 7.23 11.02 8.63
CA CYS A 37 6.07 11.30 7.79
C CYS A 37 5.51 12.71 7.92
N GLY A 38 5.92 13.45 8.97
CA GLY A 38 5.47 14.82 9.22
C GLY A 38 4.11 14.94 9.91
N HIS A 39 3.51 13.83 10.33
CA HIS A 39 2.27 13.80 11.08
C HIS A 39 2.51 13.39 12.53
N MET A 40 1.68 13.90 13.45
CA MET A 40 1.66 13.51 14.86
C MET A 40 0.24 13.07 15.23
N HIS A 41 0.13 11.87 15.81
CA HIS A 41 -1.16 11.35 16.27
C HIS A 41 -0.95 10.31 17.37
N PRO A 42 -1.84 10.19 18.38
CA PRO A 42 -1.70 9.22 19.48
C PRO A 42 -1.59 7.76 19.03
N LYS A 43 -2.20 7.40 17.89
CA LYS A 43 -2.11 6.05 17.31
C LYS A 43 -0.84 5.81 16.51
N LEU A 44 -0.05 6.85 16.16
CA LEU A 44 1.10 6.76 15.26
C LEU A 44 2.40 6.57 16.04
N GLU A 45 3.12 5.54 15.67
CA GLU A 45 4.54 5.37 16.02
C GLU A 45 5.36 5.32 14.73
N GLU A 46 6.59 5.83 14.77
CA GLU A 46 7.49 5.80 13.64
C GLU A 46 8.72 4.91 13.93
N TYR A 47 9.02 4.04 12.99
CA TYR A 47 10.25 3.28 12.94
C TYR A 47 11.09 3.75 11.75
N LEU A 48 12.09 4.57 12.01
CA LEU A 48 12.97 5.09 10.97
C LEU A 48 14.10 4.09 10.71
N THR A 49 14.31 3.77 9.44
CA THR A 49 15.41 2.94 8.94
C THR A 49 15.93 3.49 7.63
N GLU A 50 17.24 3.61 7.50
CA GLU A 50 17.86 4.06 6.24
C GLU A 50 17.75 2.99 5.15
N ASP A 51 17.83 1.71 5.54
CA ASP A 51 17.79 0.57 4.64
C ASP A 51 16.78 -0.50 5.12
N PHE A 52 15.74 -0.71 4.33
CA PHE A 52 14.75 -1.76 4.59
C PHE A 52 15.36 -3.18 4.56
N MET A 53 16.41 -3.40 3.76
CA MET A 53 17.11 -4.68 3.68
C MET A 53 17.95 -4.97 4.93
N ALA A 54 18.25 -3.97 5.75
CA ALA A 54 18.94 -4.13 7.03
C ALA A 54 18.02 -4.60 8.16
N LEU A 55 16.70 -4.49 8.02
CA LEU A 55 15.75 -5.00 9.01
C LEU A 55 15.85 -6.52 9.14
N ARG A 56 15.61 -7.04 10.34
CA ARG A 56 15.81 -8.48 10.64
C ARG A 56 14.53 -9.13 11.15
N ALA A 57 14.37 -10.40 10.83
CA ALA A 57 13.35 -11.24 11.43
C ALA A 57 13.56 -11.31 12.96
N GLY A 58 12.45 -11.28 13.71
CA GLY A 58 12.48 -11.28 15.17
C GLY A 58 12.66 -9.90 15.81
N ASP A 59 12.76 -8.81 15.03
CA ASP A 59 12.69 -7.45 15.60
C ASP A 59 11.33 -7.28 16.31
N PRO A 60 11.29 -7.09 17.64
CA PRO A 60 10.04 -7.03 18.41
C PRO A 60 9.13 -5.87 17.96
N ARG A 61 9.71 -4.80 17.37
CA ARG A 61 8.94 -3.66 16.84
C ARG A 61 8.10 -4.03 15.61
N LEU A 62 8.44 -5.12 14.91
CA LEU A 62 7.73 -5.58 13.70
C LEU A 62 6.78 -6.76 13.97
N GLN A 63 6.59 -7.14 15.24
CA GLN A 63 5.78 -8.29 15.62
C GLN A 63 4.47 -7.89 16.29
N GLY A 64 3.45 -8.76 16.18
CA GLY A 64 2.17 -8.57 16.88
C GLY A 64 1.22 -7.56 16.23
N TYR A 65 1.35 -7.36 14.92
CA TYR A 65 0.42 -6.58 14.10
C TYR A 65 -0.55 -7.48 13.33
N ASP A 66 -1.75 -6.94 13.05
CA ASP A 66 -2.81 -7.65 12.34
C ASP A 66 -2.64 -7.56 10.82
N ALA A 67 -2.00 -6.49 10.33
CA ALA A 67 -1.78 -6.29 8.90
C ALA A 67 -0.53 -5.45 8.58
N VAL A 68 -0.01 -5.67 7.36
CA VAL A 68 0.95 -4.79 6.69
C VAL A 68 0.27 -4.12 5.52
N PHE A 69 0.33 -2.78 5.46
CA PHE A 69 -0.06 -1.96 4.32
C PHE A 69 1.21 -1.47 3.62
N PHE A 70 1.67 -2.25 2.64
CA PHE A 70 2.91 -1.97 1.94
C PHE A 70 2.66 -1.00 0.78
N CYS A 71 2.78 0.31 1.07
CA CYS A 71 2.57 1.41 0.12
C CYS A 71 3.89 2.01 -0.41
N ALA A 72 5.05 1.54 0.08
CA ALA A 72 6.34 2.01 -0.42
C ALA A 72 6.55 1.57 -1.86
N GLY A 73 6.92 2.50 -2.73
CA GLY A 73 7.14 2.24 -4.14
C GLY A 73 7.71 3.47 -4.85
N ILE A 74 8.10 3.27 -6.10
CA ILE A 74 8.59 4.33 -6.99
C ILE A 74 7.92 4.23 -8.36
N SER A 75 7.94 5.35 -9.11
CA SER A 75 7.57 5.34 -10.53
C SER A 75 8.62 4.56 -11.33
N SER A 76 8.17 3.81 -12.33
CA SER A 76 9.05 3.11 -13.29
C SER A 76 9.65 4.04 -14.35
N VAL A 77 9.10 5.25 -14.50
CA VAL A 77 9.51 6.20 -15.53
C VAL A 77 10.98 6.58 -15.34
N GLY A 78 11.79 6.35 -16.38
CA GLY A 78 13.22 6.67 -16.40
C GLY A 78 14.07 5.75 -15.49
N LYS A 79 13.56 4.62 -15.03
CA LYS A 79 14.30 3.65 -14.21
C LYS A 79 14.73 2.43 -15.02
N LYS A 80 15.94 1.92 -14.72
CA LYS A 80 16.39 0.60 -15.19
C LYS A 80 15.65 -0.50 -14.40
N GLU A 81 15.46 -1.65 -15.01
CA GLU A 81 14.73 -2.78 -14.41
C GLU A 81 15.31 -3.20 -13.08
N GLU A 82 16.63 -3.30 -12.96
CA GLU A 82 17.34 -3.70 -11.74
C GLU A 82 17.02 -2.75 -10.56
N GLN A 83 17.06 -1.42 -10.79
CA GLN A 83 16.75 -0.43 -9.78
C GLN A 83 15.29 -0.47 -9.36
N TYR A 84 14.38 -0.67 -10.33
CA TYR A 84 12.96 -0.76 -10.08
C TYR A 84 12.61 -2.04 -9.31
N LYS A 85 13.25 -3.17 -9.67
CA LYS A 85 13.07 -4.47 -9.04
C LYS A 85 13.44 -4.44 -7.54
N VAL A 86 14.58 -3.86 -7.19
CA VAL A 86 14.97 -3.76 -5.76
C VAL A 86 13.85 -3.18 -4.91
N ILE A 87 13.24 -2.06 -5.34
CA ILE A 87 12.25 -1.35 -4.53
C ILE A 87 10.86 -1.98 -4.66
N SER A 88 10.49 -2.47 -5.85
CA SER A 88 9.14 -2.94 -6.14
C SER A 88 8.95 -4.45 -5.98
N HIS A 89 10.05 -5.20 -5.79
CA HIS A 89 10.03 -6.66 -5.63
C HIS A 89 10.83 -7.11 -4.41
N ASP A 90 12.15 -6.79 -4.36
CA ASP A 90 13.01 -7.41 -3.35
C ASP A 90 12.70 -6.89 -1.94
N ILE A 91 12.51 -5.58 -1.78
CA ILE A 91 12.14 -4.97 -0.49
C ILE A 91 10.77 -5.46 0.02
N PRO A 92 9.66 -5.48 -0.76
CA PRO A 92 8.40 -6.05 -0.29
C PRO A 92 8.50 -7.49 0.15
N LEU A 93 9.25 -8.33 -0.57
CA LEU A 93 9.42 -9.74 -0.23
C LEU A 93 10.27 -9.92 1.03
N HIS A 94 11.36 -9.17 1.16
CA HIS A 94 12.16 -9.14 2.38
C HIS A 94 11.30 -8.71 3.57
N PHE A 95 10.51 -7.63 3.43
CA PHE A 95 9.64 -7.15 4.49
C PHE A 95 8.58 -8.20 4.88
N ALA A 96 8.03 -8.92 3.91
CA ALA A 96 7.11 -10.02 4.15
C ALA A 96 7.77 -11.21 4.89
N ASP A 97 9.09 -11.36 4.78
CA ASP A 97 9.82 -12.45 5.48
C ASP A 97 10.15 -12.12 6.93
N ILE A 98 10.23 -10.85 7.29
CA ILE A 98 10.65 -10.42 8.64
C ILE A 98 9.49 -10.09 9.57
N VAL A 99 8.28 -9.88 9.06
CA VAL A 99 7.06 -9.65 9.87
C VAL A 99 6.37 -10.98 10.23
N GLY A 100 5.59 -10.99 11.30
CA GLY A 100 4.84 -12.20 11.67
C GLY A 100 4.09 -12.12 13.00
N PRO A 101 3.41 -13.18 13.37
CA PRO A 101 3.24 -14.45 12.63
C PRO A 101 2.32 -14.31 11.40
N ARG A 102 2.77 -14.77 10.24
CA ARG A 102 2.12 -14.53 8.94
C ARG A 102 0.72 -15.14 8.83
N GLU A 103 0.48 -16.29 9.42
CA GLU A 103 -0.81 -17.00 9.41
C GLU A 103 -1.93 -16.24 10.15
N ARG A 104 -1.58 -15.24 10.94
CA ARG A 104 -2.54 -14.34 11.63
C ARG A 104 -2.60 -12.95 11.02
N MET A 105 -1.73 -12.67 10.06
CA MET A 105 -1.51 -11.33 9.51
C MET A 105 -1.99 -11.23 8.06
N THR A 106 -2.55 -10.10 7.68
CA THR A 106 -2.86 -9.77 6.28
C THR A 106 -1.74 -8.91 5.70
N PHE A 107 -1.27 -9.23 4.49
CA PHE A 107 -0.31 -8.41 3.76
C PHE A 107 -0.98 -7.78 2.54
N ILE A 108 -1.02 -6.45 2.50
CA ILE A 108 -1.58 -5.69 1.38
C ILE A 108 -0.45 -4.95 0.67
N TYR A 109 -0.29 -5.25 -0.61
CA TYR A 109 0.70 -4.63 -1.47
C TYR A 109 0.04 -3.65 -2.45
N VAL A 110 0.51 -2.40 -2.49
CA VAL A 110 0.05 -1.42 -3.48
C VAL A 110 0.82 -1.63 -4.77
N SER A 111 0.14 -2.25 -5.72
CA SER A 111 0.70 -2.55 -7.03
C SER A 111 0.46 -1.41 -8.04
N GLY A 112 -0.79 -1.08 -8.29
CA GLY A 112 -1.21 -0.03 -9.21
C GLY A 112 -1.98 -0.61 -10.41
N ALA A 113 -2.91 0.18 -10.92
CA ALA A 113 -3.71 -0.21 -12.09
C ALA A 113 -2.83 -0.34 -13.34
N GLY A 114 -3.12 -1.35 -14.15
CA GLY A 114 -2.43 -1.59 -15.41
C GLY A 114 -3.01 -2.79 -16.14
N ASN A 115 -2.66 -2.94 -17.40
CA ASN A 115 -3.02 -4.14 -18.15
C ASN A 115 -1.98 -5.24 -17.88
N TYR A 116 -2.23 -6.06 -16.90
CA TYR A 116 -1.35 -7.16 -16.48
C TYR A 116 -1.27 -8.32 -17.48
N ASN A 117 -2.04 -8.26 -18.58
CA ASN A 117 -1.90 -9.18 -19.72
C ASN A 117 -0.75 -8.75 -20.66
N HIS A 118 -0.30 -7.50 -20.60
CA HIS A 118 0.84 -6.98 -21.36
C HIS A 118 2.14 -7.08 -20.55
N THR A 119 2.76 -8.25 -20.55
CA THR A 119 4.02 -8.51 -19.83
C THR A 119 5.26 -7.88 -20.50
N ASP A 120 5.10 -7.25 -21.67
CA ASP A 120 6.20 -6.56 -22.37
C ASP A 120 6.72 -5.34 -21.61
N GLN A 121 5.85 -4.73 -20.79
CA GLN A 121 6.24 -3.59 -19.97
C GLN A 121 7.00 -4.08 -18.72
N MET A 122 8.21 -3.59 -18.52
CA MET A 122 9.09 -3.95 -17.41
C MET A 122 8.40 -3.87 -16.05
N TRP A 123 7.70 -2.76 -15.77
CA TRP A 123 7.05 -2.56 -14.49
C TRP A 123 5.92 -3.56 -14.23
N VAL A 124 5.20 -4.00 -15.26
CA VAL A 124 4.15 -5.02 -15.16
C VAL A 124 4.77 -6.35 -14.76
N ARG A 125 5.86 -6.77 -15.43
CA ARG A 125 6.56 -8.03 -15.09
C ARG A 125 7.02 -8.04 -13.64
N VAL A 126 7.66 -6.95 -13.19
CA VAL A 126 8.18 -6.84 -11.82
C VAL A 126 7.05 -6.87 -10.80
N LYS A 127 5.98 -6.09 -11.03
CA LYS A 127 4.83 -6.05 -10.13
C LYS A 127 4.13 -7.41 -10.06
N LYS A 128 3.86 -8.04 -11.19
CA LYS A 128 3.23 -9.36 -11.25
C LYS A 128 4.06 -10.42 -10.52
N SER A 129 5.37 -10.44 -10.73
CA SER A 129 6.28 -11.34 -10.01
C SER A 129 6.21 -11.13 -8.49
N THR A 130 6.08 -9.88 -8.03
CA THR A 130 5.94 -9.56 -6.62
C THR A 130 4.60 -10.05 -6.06
N GLU A 131 3.50 -9.77 -6.76
CA GLU A 131 2.16 -10.24 -6.41
C GLU A 131 2.11 -11.76 -6.26
N ASP A 132 2.64 -12.48 -7.24
CA ASP A 132 2.70 -13.95 -7.25
C ASP A 132 3.55 -14.50 -6.09
N ALA A 133 4.68 -13.86 -5.79
CA ALA A 133 5.56 -14.27 -4.72
C ALA A 133 4.94 -14.00 -3.33
N LEU A 134 4.32 -12.83 -3.12
CA LEU A 134 3.60 -12.50 -1.88
C LEU A 134 2.45 -13.47 -1.61
N GLY A 135 1.72 -13.88 -2.66
CA GLY A 135 0.64 -14.85 -2.57
C GLY A 135 1.06 -16.24 -2.05
N ARG A 136 2.37 -16.56 -2.11
CA ARG A 136 2.96 -17.83 -1.62
C ARG A 136 3.59 -17.74 -0.23
N LYS A 137 3.57 -16.56 0.42
CA LYS A 137 4.25 -16.34 1.72
C LYS A 137 3.49 -16.88 2.94
N GLY A 138 2.27 -17.40 2.78
CA GLY A 138 1.50 -18.01 3.87
C GLY A 138 0.85 -17.00 4.83
N PHE A 139 0.55 -15.80 4.38
CA PHE A 139 -0.25 -14.85 5.13
C PHE A 139 -1.71 -15.32 5.22
N ARG A 140 -2.43 -14.92 6.28
CA ARG A 140 -3.88 -15.14 6.40
C ARG A 140 -4.62 -14.59 5.17
N GLY A 141 -4.18 -13.44 4.65
CA GLY A 141 -4.61 -12.83 3.40
C GLY A 141 -3.45 -12.10 2.76
N ALA A 142 -3.28 -12.25 1.44
CA ALA A 142 -2.31 -11.51 0.64
C ALA A 142 -3.06 -10.85 -0.52
N TYR A 143 -3.15 -9.52 -0.51
CA TYR A 143 -3.95 -8.74 -1.46
C TYR A 143 -3.08 -7.75 -2.23
N ASN A 144 -3.34 -7.64 -3.53
CA ASN A 144 -2.65 -6.76 -4.46
C ASN A 144 -3.60 -5.64 -4.86
N PHE A 145 -3.45 -4.48 -4.25
CA PHE A 145 -4.28 -3.32 -4.55
C PHE A 145 -3.78 -2.63 -5.81
N ARG A 146 -4.67 -2.48 -6.79
CA ARG A 146 -4.40 -1.88 -8.10
C ARG A 146 -5.23 -0.61 -8.31
N PRO A 147 -5.07 0.42 -7.46
CA PRO A 147 -5.76 1.69 -7.64
C PRO A 147 -5.28 2.37 -8.93
N ALA A 148 -6.22 3.04 -9.62
CA ALA A 148 -5.91 3.87 -10.78
C ALA A 148 -5.65 5.34 -10.37
N ILE A 149 -6.43 6.28 -10.88
CA ILE A 149 -6.33 7.70 -10.47
C ILE A 149 -6.98 7.84 -9.09
N MET A 150 -6.26 8.49 -8.16
CA MET A 150 -6.72 8.67 -6.79
C MET A 150 -6.88 10.15 -6.46
N TRP A 151 -8.02 10.50 -5.83
CA TRP A 151 -8.22 11.82 -5.26
C TRP A 151 -7.64 11.90 -3.86
N ARG A 152 -6.92 13.01 -3.56
CA ARG A 152 -6.21 13.19 -2.29
C ARG A 152 -7.09 13.08 -1.05
N TYR A 153 -6.50 12.67 0.06
CA TYR A 153 -7.07 12.82 1.39
C TYR A 153 -6.94 14.28 1.87
N LYS A 154 -7.89 14.73 2.69
CA LYS A 154 -7.78 16.05 3.32
C LYS A 154 -6.57 16.10 4.26
N GLY A 155 -5.73 17.11 4.14
CA GLY A 155 -4.55 17.28 4.99
C GLY A 155 -3.27 16.58 4.50
N GLN A 156 -3.28 15.90 3.34
CA GLN A 156 -2.05 15.36 2.76
C GLN A 156 -1.01 16.44 2.45
N LEU A 157 0.24 16.17 2.85
CA LEU A 157 1.40 17.03 2.66
C LEU A 157 2.21 16.63 1.41
N HIS A 158 2.29 15.31 1.13
CA HIS A 158 3.14 14.73 0.08
C HIS A 158 2.39 14.59 -1.25
N ILE A 159 2.12 15.72 -1.91
CA ILE A 159 1.43 15.75 -3.20
C ILE A 159 2.45 15.97 -4.31
N GLN A 160 2.44 15.08 -5.32
CA GLN A 160 3.30 15.21 -6.48
C GLN A 160 2.67 16.12 -7.53
N LYS A 161 3.49 16.90 -8.26
CA LYS A 161 3.00 17.85 -9.29
C LYS A 161 2.14 17.19 -10.36
N ILE A 162 2.42 15.94 -10.72
CA ILE A 162 1.65 15.18 -11.70
C ILE A 162 0.19 14.95 -11.29
N GLN A 163 -0.11 14.93 -9.99
CA GLN A 163 -1.48 14.77 -9.52
C GLN A 163 -2.38 15.95 -9.89
N TYR A 164 -1.84 17.15 -9.97
CA TYR A 164 -2.63 18.33 -10.42
C TYR A 164 -3.15 18.15 -11.84
N LEU A 165 -2.35 17.53 -12.74
CA LEU A 165 -2.78 17.21 -14.10
C LEU A 165 -3.93 16.17 -14.09
N PHE A 166 -3.80 15.11 -13.29
CA PHE A 166 -4.85 14.09 -13.15
C PHE A 166 -6.14 14.66 -12.56
N TRP A 167 -6.03 15.60 -11.60
CA TRP A 167 -7.21 16.27 -11.03
C TRP A 167 -7.92 17.19 -12.03
N ALA A 168 -7.20 17.83 -12.93
CA ALA A 168 -7.82 18.60 -14.02
C ALA A 168 -8.66 17.70 -14.95
N MET A 169 -8.26 16.43 -15.13
CA MET A 169 -9.01 15.43 -15.90
C MET A 169 -10.13 14.74 -15.11
N TYR A 170 -10.21 14.98 -13.81
CA TYR A 170 -11.14 14.30 -12.89
C TYR A 170 -12.61 14.28 -13.35
N PRO A 171 -13.22 15.37 -13.88
CA PRO A 171 -14.61 15.33 -14.32
C PRO A 171 -14.88 14.32 -15.44
N LEU A 172 -13.90 14.16 -16.35
CA LEU A 172 -13.97 13.20 -17.46
C LEU A 172 -13.77 11.77 -16.94
N VAL A 173 -12.75 11.54 -16.09
CA VAL A 173 -12.42 10.22 -15.55
C VAL A 173 -13.54 9.69 -14.66
N LYS A 174 -14.22 10.57 -13.93
CA LYS A 174 -15.36 10.23 -13.09
C LYS A 174 -16.50 9.58 -13.88
N LEU A 175 -16.73 10.00 -15.11
CA LEU A 175 -17.76 9.42 -15.98
C LEU A 175 -17.48 7.95 -16.36
N PHE A 176 -16.21 7.53 -16.38
CA PHE A 176 -15.79 6.21 -16.81
C PHE A 176 -15.42 5.27 -15.65
N GLY A 177 -15.60 5.67 -14.40
CA GLY A 177 -15.43 4.80 -13.22
C GLY A 177 -13.98 4.39 -12.89
N GLY A 178 -12.96 5.02 -13.49
CA GLY A 178 -11.55 4.66 -13.32
C GLY A 178 -10.82 5.40 -12.19
N TRP A 179 -11.46 5.66 -11.06
CA TRP A 179 -10.89 6.45 -9.97
C TRP A 179 -11.40 6.01 -8.59
N ASN A 180 -10.60 6.29 -7.57
CA ASN A 180 -10.97 6.16 -6.16
C ASN A 180 -10.54 7.42 -5.39
N THR A 181 -11.08 7.64 -4.21
CA THR A 181 -10.49 8.55 -3.23
C THR A 181 -9.46 7.82 -2.38
N MET A 182 -8.51 8.55 -1.80
CA MET A 182 -7.57 7.97 -0.83
C MET A 182 -8.28 7.40 0.40
N SER A 183 -9.41 8.01 0.80
CA SER A 183 -10.26 7.47 1.87
C SER A 183 -10.85 6.11 1.48
N GLU A 184 -11.35 5.95 0.25
CA GLU A 184 -11.82 4.64 -0.22
C GLU A 184 -10.69 3.60 -0.24
N VAL A 185 -9.50 3.96 -0.71
CA VAL A 185 -8.35 3.04 -0.71
C VAL A 185 -8.00 2.61 0.71
N GLY A 186 -7.89 3.55 1.65
CA GLY A 186 -7.60 3.25 3.06
C GLY A 186 -8.68 2.39 3.72
N ARG A 187 -9.96 2.75 3.56
CA ARG A 187 -11.09 1.96 4.07
C ARG A 187 -11.12 0.55 3.46
N ALA A 188 -10.89 0.44 2.16
CA ALA A 188 -10.83 -0.85 1.49
C ALA A 188 -9.71 -1.74 2.03
N MET A 189 -8.52 -1.18 2.31
CA MET A 189 -7.43 -1.90 2.95
C MET A 189 -7.80 -2.38 4.37
N ILE A 190 -8.44 -1.51 5.16
CA ILE A 190 -8.91 -1.87 6.51
C ILE A 190 -9.96 -2.98 6.43
N ALA A 191 -10.94 -2.88 5.51
CA ALA A 191 -11.97 -3.90 5.32
C ALA A 191 -11.37 -5.24 4.87
N ALA A 192 -10.46 -5.24 3.89
CA ALA A 192 -9.78 -6.44 3.42
C ALA A 192 -8.92 -7.09 4.52
N ALA A 193 -8.26 -6.28 5.36
CA ALA A 193 -7.48 -6.77 6.47
C ALA A 193 -8.36 -7.37 7.59
N ARG A 194 -9.55 -6.82 7.85
CA ARG A 194 -10.47 -7.29 8.88
C ARG A 194 -11.24 -8.54 8.45
N ASP A 195 -11.90 -8.45 7.29
CA ASP A 195 -12.94 -9.41 6.87
C ASP A 195 -12.45 -10.38 5.79
N GLY A 196 -11.31 -10.07 5.15
CA GLY A 196 -10.88 -10.77 3.94
C GLY A 196 -11.67 -10.37 2.70
N TYR A 197 -11.21 -10.88 1.55
CA TYR A 197 -11.89 -10.71 0.26
C TYR A 197 -11.64 -11.94 -0.62
N PRO A 198 -12.60 -12.36 -1.48
CA PRO A 198 -12.43 -13.57 -2.30
C PRO A 198 -11.31 -13.47 -3.34
N GLN A 199 -11.13 -12.28 -3.96
CA GLN A 199 -10.09 -12.03 -4.96
C GLN A 199 -8.82 -11.50 -4.28
N ARG A 200 -7.66 -11.91 -4.81
CA ARG A 200 -6.36 -11.37 -4.38
C ARG A 200 -6.01 -10.05 -5.05
N GLU A 201 -6.38 -9.90 -6.31
CA GLU A 201 -6.23 -8.69 -7.11
C GLU A 201 -7.43 -7.79 -6.83
N ILE A 202 -7.19 -6.66 -6.20
CA ILE A 202 -8.21 -5.68 -5.79
C ILE A 202 -8.17 -4.51 -6.77
N GLU A 203 -9.06 -4.55 -7.74
CA GLU A 203 -9.18 -3.51 -8.78
C GLU A 203 -10.03 -2.32 -8.29
N VAL A 204 -10.15 -1.27 -9.09
CA VAL A 204 -10.86 -0.02 -8.75
C VAL A 204 -12.28 -0.26 -8.21
N GLN A 205 -13.03 -1.18 -8.83
CA GLN A 205 -14.41 -1.49 -8.41
C GLN A 205 -14.45 -2.27 -7.08
N ASP A 206 -13.47 -3.17 -6.87
CA ASP A 206 -13.34 -3.91 -5.62
C ASP A 206 -12.99 -2.97 -4.47
N ILE A 207 -12.12 -1.97 -4.72
CA ILE A 207 -11.80 -0.92 -3.75
C ILE A 207 -13.06 -0.19 -3.32
N THR A 208 -13.90 0.24 -4.26
CA THR A 208 -15.17 0.91 -3.96
C THR A 208 -16.11 -0.01 -3.15
N THR A 209 -16.22 -1.27 -3.54
CA THR A 209 -17.05 -2.28 -2.87
C THR A 209 -16.58 -2.52 -1.42
N LEU A 210 -15.27 -2.72 -1.23
CA LEU A 210 -14.67 -2.93 0.09
C LEU A 210 -14.81 -1.68 0.97
N ALA A 211 -14.57 -0.48 0.43
CA ALA A 211 -14.72 0.77 1.16
C ALA A 211 -16.15 1.00 1.68
N GLY A 212 -17.15 0.50 0.97
CA GLY A 212 -18.56 0.54 1.38
C GLY A 212 -18.93 -0.37 2.55
N ARG A 213 -18.02 -1.24 3.02
CA ARG A 213 -18.22 -2.13 4.19
C ARG A 213 -17.88 -1.46 5.52
N LEU A 214 -17.29 -0.26 5.48
CA LEU A 214 -16.90 0.58 6.62
C LEU A 214 -17.67 1.95 6.59
#